data_77c3903b642d7b32dce904e6949c5e84
#
_entry.id   77c3903b642d7b32dce904e6949c5e84
#
_cell.length_a   1.000
_cell.length_b   1.000
_cell.length_c   1.000
_cell.angle_alpha   90.00
_cell.angle_beta   90.00
_cell.angle_gamma   90.00
#
_symmetry.space_group_name_H-M   'P 1'
#
loop_
_entity.id
_entity.type
_entity.pdbx_description
1 polymer ?
#
loop_
_entity_poly.entity_id
_entity_poly.type
_entity_poly.pdbx_seq_one_letter_code
_entity_poly.pdbx_strand_id
1 'polypeptide(L)'
;MKAKTSGLAAGALLAAMVVAAAAPQAHAAGAAAYKVPRNGFGQPDLSGTWSNETLTRMERQTKYGDRIVPTKDEIAEVEGLQAKKVEVGKSGVNDTFRAECDTAAGAFNIQCAYDQAFFDDTSTMMRVGGQPRNSFITFPANGRIPRRPDKMPSGGGLGVGNTENPENRGLPDRCLVGQNISTGALLNPTIYNNTYVFQQNKDTVAIVVEMSHDARIVRLNAEHDGIPRWFGDSVGHWEGDTLVVDTVGFHPTQLGLNSPQLHLVERFSRVGPTRVLYQFKVEDPGASTAPWGGEYEFHTAKGLQYEYACHEGNHAMRGILGGARQEEERAGKQTAKAGQ
;
A
#
# COMPACT_ATOMS: atom_id res chain seq x y z
N MET A 1 73.77 -22.23 -1.86
CA MET A 1 72.45 -22.73 -2.24
C MET A 1 71.49 -21.59 -2.14
N LYS A 2 70.97 -21.09 -3.29
CA LYS A 2 70.06 -19.92 -3.38
C LYS A 2 68.60 -20.41 -3.47
N ALA A 3 67.77 -20.06 -2.52
CA ALA A 3 66.34 -20.32 -2.58
C ALA A 3 65.64 -19.19 -3.35
N LYS A 4 64.88 -19.56 -4.39
CA LYS A 4 64.02 -18.64 -5.16
C LYS A 4 62.64 -18.59 -4.49
N THR A 5 62.18 -17.42 -4.12
CA THR A 5 60.82 -17.14 -3.71
C THR A 5 60.03 -16.70 -4.93
N SER A 6 59.01 -17.47 -5.30
CA SER A 6 58.03 -17.12 -6.32
C SER A 6 56.83 -16.41 -5.66
N GLY A 7 56.65 -15.14 -5.99
CA GLY A 7 55.44 -14.41 -5.57
C GLY A 7 54.27 -14.72 -6.51
N LEU A 8 53.16 -15.17 -5.95
CA LEU A 8 51.86 -15.22 -6.63
C LEU A 8 51.17 -13.86 -6.48
N ALA A 9 50.97 -13.17 -7.58
CA ALA A 9 50.10 -12.01 -7.65
C ALA A 9 48.64 -12.47 -7.79
N ALA A 10 47.80 -12.22 -6.77
CA ALA A 10 46.36 -12.42 -6.85
C ALA A 10 45.74 -11.22 -7.55
N GLY A 11 45.34 -11.43 -8.79
CA GLY A 11 44.53 -10.44 -9.53
C GLY A 11 43.08 -10.47 -9.06
N ALA A 12 42.63 -9.39 -8.43
CA ALA A 12 41.22 -9.18 -8.12
C ALA A 12 40.49 -8.75 -9.40
N LEU A 13 39.65 -9.62 -9.96
CA LEU A 13 38.68 -9.26 -10.99
C LEU A 13 37.52 -8.56 -10.33
N LEU A 14 37.41 -7.22 -10.49
CA LEU A 14 36.20 -6.46 -10.25
C LEU A 14 35.21 -6.79 -11.37
N ALA A 15 34.19 -7.57 -11.09
CA ALA A 15 33.04 -7.73 -11.96
C ALA A 15 32.16 -6.48 -11.84
N ALA A 16 32.25 -5.57 -12.80
CA ALA A 16 31.31 -4.46 -12.94
C ALA A 16 29.95 -5.03 -13.36
N MET A 17 28.99 -5.12 -12.44
CA MET A 17 27.60 -5.37 -12.79
C MET A 17 27.04 -4.12 -13.48
N VAL A 18 26.87 -4.22 -14.79
CA VAL A 18 26.08 -3.26 -15.56
C VAL A 18 24.62 -3.47 -15.17
N VAL A 19 24.10 -2.61 -14.31
CA VAL A 19 22.67 -2.50 -14.06
C VAL A 19 22.05 -1.90 -15.32
N ALA A 20 21.45 -2.76 -16.15
CA ALA A 20 20.62 -2.30 -17.24
C ALA A 20 19.39 -1.56 -16.67
N ALA A 21 19.44 -0.24 -16.68
CA ALA A 21 18.29 0.57 -16.40
C ALA A 21 17.21 0.21 -17.42
N ALA A 22 16.07 -0.31 -16.98
CA ALA A 22 14.91 -0.51 -17.82
C ALA A 22 14.50 0.86 -18.36
N ALA A 23 14.61 1.03 -19.69
CA ALA A 23 14.20 2.26 -20.35
C ALA A 23 12.71 2.51 -20.05
N PRO A 24 12.29 3.77 -19.76
CA PRO A 24 10.90 4.10 -19.59
C PRO A 24 10.15 3.77 -20.88
N GLN A 25 9.12 2.95 -20.78
CA GLN A 25 8.26 2.66 -21.93
C GLN A 25 7.62 3.97 -22.40
N ALA A 26 7.89 4.31 -23.66
CA ALA A 26 7.35 5.52 -24.29
C ALA A 26 5.81 5.46 -24.26
N HIS A 27 5.20 6.40 -23.57
CA HIS A 27 3.76 6.63 -23.64
C HIS A 27 3.41 7.07 -25.06
N ALA A 28 2.34 6.51 -25.60
CA ALA A 28 1.90 6.71 -26.98
C ALA A 28 1.92 8.17 -27.38
N ALA A 29 2.66 8.49 -28.44
CA ALA A 29 2.72 9.81 -29.05
C ALA A 29 1.35 10.16 -29.67
N GLY A 30 0.72 11.26 -29.18
CA GLY A 30 -0.53 11.74 -29.79
C GLY A 30 -1.17 12.96 -29.15
N ALA A 31 -0.85 13.28 -27.89
CA ALA A 31 -1.26 14.54 -27.27
C ALA A 31 -0.04 15.46 -27.11
N ALA A 32 -0.21 16.77 -27.29
CA ALA A 32 0.83 17.74 -26.96
C ALA A 32 1.35 17.43 -25.55
N ALA A 33 2.68 17.31 -25.40
CA ALA A 33 3.28 16.92 -24.12
C ALA A 33 2.77 17.87 -23.03
N TYR A 34 2.15 17.31 -21.99
CA TYR A 34 1.64 18.10 -20.87
C TYR A 34 2.81 18.84 -20.21
N LYS A 35 2.72 20.17 -20.18
CA LYS A 35 3.73 20.99 -19.51
C LYS A 35 3.43 21.02 -18.01
N VAL A 36 4.28 20.38 -17.22
CA VAL A 36 4.14 20.34 -15.76
C VAL A 36 4.30 21.74 -15.17
N PRO A 37 3.35 22.25 -14.40
CA PRO A 37 3.50 23.53 -13.72
C PRO A 37 4.66 23.49 -12.73
N ARG A 38 5.21 24.67 -12.42
CA ARG A 38 6.27 24.83 -11.41
C ARG A 38 5.70 25.52 -10.18
N ASN A 39 6.11 25.04 -9.01
CA ASN A 39 5.81 25.70 -7.74
C ASN A 39 6.67 26.96 -7.53
N GLY A 40 6.48 27.67 -6.42
CA GLY A 40 7.23 28.89 -6.09
C GLY A 40 8.75 28.70 -5.91
N PHE A 41 9.22 27.46 -5.86
CA PHE A 41 10.65 27.10 -5.74
C PHE A 41 11.24 26.64 -7.08
N GLY A 42 10.47 26.69 -8.19
CA GLY A 42 10.89 26.25 -9.51
C GLY A 42 10.85 24.73 -9.73
N GLN A 43 10.42 23.95 -8.73
CA GLN A 43 10.28 22.51 -8.81
C GLN A 43 9.00 22.14 -9.58
N PRO A 44 8.92 20.93 -10.20
CA PRO A 44 7.65 20.41 -10.71
C PRO A 44 6.60 20.39 -9.60
N ASP A 45 5.40 20.89 -9.89
CA ASP A 45 4.35 21.04 -8.89
C ASP A 45 3.49 19.77 -8.81
N LEU A 46 3.69 19.00 -7.75
CA LEU A 46 2.86 17.86 -7.34
C LEU A 46 1.83 18.24 -6.28
N SER A 47 1.88 19.49 -5.77
CA SER A 47 1.01 19.93 -4.67
C SER A 47 -0.46 19.76 -5.06
N GLY A 48 -1.26 19.39 -4.08
CA GLY A 48 -2.69 19.20 -4.28
C GLY A 48 -3.25 18.05 -3.46
N THR A 49 -4.56 17.86 -3.61
CA THR A 49 -5.30 16.77 -3.01
C THR A 49 -5.62 15.74 -4.07
N TRP A 50 -5.13 14.54 -3.84
CA TRP A 50 -5.16 13.43 -4.79
C TRP A 50 -5.88 12.23 -4.20
N SER A 51 -6.48 11.39 -5.03
CA SER A 51 -7.05 10.11 -4.62
C SER A 51 -6.48 8.97 -5.47
N ASN A 52 -6.28 7.82 -4.87
CA ASN A 52 -5.94 6.58 -5.58
C ASN A 52 -7.07 5.54 -5.51
N GLU A 53 -8.28 5.96 -5.16
CA GLU A 53 -9.45 5.08 -5.11
C GLU A 53 -9.63 4.29 -6.41
N THR A 54 -9.88 2.97 -6.32
CA THR A 54 -10.05 2.11 -7.49
C THR A 54 -10.57 0.73 -7.14
N LEU A 55 -11.21 0.07 -8.11
CA LEU A 55 -11.59 -1.34 -8.03
C LEU A 55 -10.44 -2.29 -8.42
N THR A 56 -9.34 -1.76 -8.94
CA THR A 56 -8.17 -2.56 -9.34
C THR A 56 -7.41 -3.04 -8.11
N ARG A 57 -6.99 -4.29 -8.13
CA ARG A 57 -6.23 -4.92 -7.05
C ARG A 57 -4.72 -4.74 -7.24
N MET A 58 -3.97 -4.86 -6.15
CA MET A 58 -2.51 -4.90 -6.20
C MET A 58 -2.03 -6.04 -7.10
N GLU A 59 -2.43 -7.26 -6.79
CA GLU A 59 -2.02 -8.46 -7.52
C GLU A 59 -3.06 -8.89 -8.55
N ARG A 60 -2.57 -9.37 -9.69
CA ARG A 60 -3.40 -9.87 -10.78
C ARG A 60 -4.08 -11.18 -10.41
N GLN A 61 -5.38 -11.26 -10.65
CA GLN A 61 -6.10 -12.51 -10.49
C GLN A 61 -5.69 -13.51 -11.58
N THR A 62 -5.64 -14.79 -11.22
CA THR A 62 -5.21 -15.88 -12.13
C THR A 62 -6.00 -15.95 -13.42
N LYS A 63 -7.29 -15.56 -13.39
CA LYS A 63 -8.15 -15.55 -14.59
C LYS A 63 -7.63 -14.67 -15.73
N TYR A 64 -6.80 -13.67 -15.42
CA TYR A 64 -6.25 -12.75 -16.43
C TYR A 64 -4.93 -13.23 -17.05
N GLY A 65 -4.27 -14.26 -16.50
CA GLY A 65 -2.95 -14.70 -16.94
C GLY A 65 -1.95 -13.55 -16.90
N ASP A 66 -1.15 -13.38 -17.97
CA ASP A 66 -0.18 -12.29 -18.10
C ASP A 66 -0.76 -10.99 -18.70
N ARG A 67 -2.06 -10.98 -19.04
CA ARG A 67 -2.72 -9.76 -19.56
C ARG A 67 -2.93 -8.74 -18.47
N ILE A 68 -2.34 -7.56 -18.61
CA ILE A 68 -2.52 -6.44 -17.69
C ILE A 68 -3.77 -5.61 -18.03
N VAL A 69 -4.17 -5.60 -19.30
CA VAL A 69 -5.34 -4.86 -19.77
C VAL A 69 -6.55 -5.83 -19.81
N PRO A 70 -7.59 -5.58 -19.01
CA PRO A 70 -8.81 -6.38 -19.04
C PRO A 70 -9.61 -6.16 -20.34
N THR A 71 -10.43 -7.13 -20.71
CA THR A 71 -11.40 -6.98 -21.81
C THR A 71 -12.55 -6.05 -21.41
N LYS A 72 -13.34 -5.60 -22.39
CA LYS A 72 -14.53 -4.77 -22.11
C LYS A 72 -15.54 -5.49 -21.22
N ASP A 73 -15.72 -6.80 -21.42
CA ASP A 73 -16.65 -7.60 -20.63
C ASP A 73 -16.16 -7.78 -19.19
N GLU A 74 -14.86 -7.98 -19.00
CA GLU A 74 -14.24 -8.06 -17.66
C GLU A 74 -14.35 -6.74 -16.90
N ILE A 75 -14.23 -5.60 -17.58
CA ILE A 75 -14.46 -4.28 -16.99
C ILE A 75 -15.93 -4.14 -16.60
N ALA A 76 -16.86 -4.48 -17.50
CA ALA A 76 -18.29 -4.38 -17.24
C ALA A 76 -18.72 -5.30 -16.08
N GLU A 77 -18.12 -6.50 -15.96
CA GLU A 77 -18.34 -7.41 -14.83
C GLU A 77 -17.93 -6.74 -13.50
N VAL A 78 -16.70 -6.22 -13.40
CA VAL A 78 -16.16 -5.65 -12.16
C VAL A 78 -16.90 -4.36 -11.77
N GLU A 79 -17.06 -3.44 -12.70
CA GLU A 79 -17.72 -2.14 -12.47
C GLU A 79 -19.22 -2.32 -12.23
N GLY A 80 -19.86 -3.26 -12.94
CA GLY A 80 -21.28 -3.59 -12.76
C GLY A 80 -21.60 -4.25 -11.42
N LEU A 81 -20.72 -5.11 -10.91
CA LEU A 81 -20.86 -5.70 -9.57
C LEU A 81 -20.78 -4.62 -8.49
N GLN A 82 -19.87 -3.66 -8.64
CA GLN A 82 -19.74 -2.55 -7.70
C GLN A 82 -20.97 -1.63 -7.75
N ALA A 83 -21.45 -1.29 -8.94
CA ALA A 83 -22.67 -0.48 -9.09
C ALA A 83 -23.88 -1.11 -8.37
N LYS A 84 -24.07 -2.42 -8.49
CA LYS A 84 -25.12 -3.15 -7.75
C LYS A 84 -24.93 -3.07 -6.24
N LYS A 85 -23.71 -3.21 -5.73
CA LYS A 85 -23.43 -3.09 -4.29
C LYS A 85 -23.75 -1.70 -3.76
N VAL A 86 -23.39 -0.66 -4.49
CA VAL A 86 -23.68 0.73 -4.13
C VAL A 86 -25.21 0.98 -4.12
N GLU A 87 -25.93 0.45 -5.10
CA GLU A 87 -27.38 0.56 -5.18
C GLU A 87 -28.07 -0.10 -3.98
N VAL A 88 -27.67 -1.35 -3.66
CA VAL A 88 -28.17 -2.08 -2.48
C VAL A 88 -27.83 -1.36 -1.19
N GLY A 89 -26.62 -0.84 -1.04
CA GLY A 89 -26.22 -0.07 0.14
C GLY A 89 -27.02 1.22 0.33
N LYS A 90 -27.36 1.90 -0.76
CA LYS A 90 -28.21 3.13 -0.72
C LYS A 90 -29.68 2.84 -0.43
N SER A 91 -30.18 1.66 -0.76
CA SER A 91 -31.59 1.29 -0.53
C SER A 91 -31.95 1.03 0.93
N GLY A 92 -30.96 0.95 1.82
CA GLY A 92 -31.16 0.65 3.24
C GLY A 92 -31.71 -0.75 3.54
N VAL A 93 -31.81 -1.63 2.51
CA VAL A 93 -32.32 -3.01 2.65
C VAL A 93 -31.14 -3.91 3.07
N ASN A 94 -30.88 -3.95 4.37
CA ASN A 94 -29.79 -4.71 4.96
C ASN A 94 -29.99 -6.23 4.98
N ASP A 95 -31.22 -6.73 4.84
CA ASP A 95 -31.51 -8.15 5.12
C ASP A 95 -31.11 -9.11 3.99
N THR A 96 -31.28 -8.71 2.73
CA THR A 96 -30.88 -9.56 1.58
C THR A 96 -29.36 -9.58 1.41
N PHE A 97 -28.68 -8.48 1.69
CA PHE A 97 -27.23 -8.38 1.61
C PHE A 97 -26.55 -9.15 2.75
N ARG A 98 -27.12 -9.18 3.94
CA ARG A 98 -26.67 -10.02 5.06
C ARG A 98 -26.75 -11.50 4.73
N ALA A 99 -27.82 -11.96 4.09
CA ALA A 99 -27.98 -13.36 3.70
C ALA A 99 -26.89 -13.82 2.71
N GLU A 100 -26.51 -12.96 1.74
CA GLU A 100 -25.41 -13.25 0.80
C GLU A 100 -24.03 -13.18 1.47
N CYS A 101 -23.88 -12.40 2.54
CA CYS A 101 -22.66 -12.29 3.33
C CYS A 101 -22.44 -13.50 4.24
N ASP A 102 -23.52 -14.07 4.77
CA ASP A 102 -23.49 -15.25 5.65
C ASP A 102 -23.26 -16.57 4.86
N THR A 103 -23.60 -16.60 3.58
CA THR A 103 -23.51 -17.82 2.75
C THR A 103 -22.14 -18.05 2.13
N ALA A 104 -21.24 -17.09 2.12
CA ALA A 104 -19.89 -17.25 1.59
C ALA A 104 -18.95 -17.88 2.62
N ALA A 105 -19.14 -19.19 2.89
CA ALA A 105 -18.15 -20.10 3.48
C ALA A 105 -17.14 -19.47 4.48
N GLY A 106 -17.60 -18.91 5.60
CA GLY A 106 -16.75 -18.53 6.73
C GLY A 106 -15.77 -17.36 6.49
N ALA A 107 -15.77 -16.72 5.34
CA ALA A 107 -14.96 -15.56 5.06
C ALA A 107 -15.72 -14.29 5.46
N PHE A 108 -15.30 -13.67 6.56
CA PHE A 108 -15.79 -12.35 6.95
C PHE A 108 -15.55 -11.35 5.80
N ASN A 109 -16.61 -10.94 5.13
CA ASN A 109 -16.54 -9.91 4.12
C ASN A 109 -16.75 -8.56 4.79
N ILE A 110 -15.68 -7.79 4.96
CA ILE A 110 -15.71 -6.47 5.60
C ILE A 110 -16.71 -5.51 4.93
N GLN A 111 -16.96 -5.68 3.64
CA GLN A 111 -17.96 -4.90 2.90
C GLN A 111 -19.40 -5.15 3.38
N CYS A 112 -19.62 -6.26 4.10
CA CYS A 112 -20.90 -6.61 4.68
C CYS A 112 -21.07 -6.08 6.13
N ALA A 113 -19.98 -5.69 6.76
CA ALA A 113 -19.98 -5.24 8.15
C ALA A 113 -20.08 -3.70 8.29
N TYR A 114 -19.85 -2.97 7.21
CA TYR A 114 -19.87 -1.51 7.21
C TYR A 114 -21.01 -0.95 6.37
N ASP A 115 -21.57 0.17 6.80
CA ASP A 115 -22.50 0.96 5.99
C ASP A 115 -21.76 1.50 4.76
N GLN A 116 -22.43 1.43 3.60
CA GLN A 116 -21.88 1.89 2.32
C GLN A 116 -21.50 3.39 2.35
N ALA A 117 -22.09 4.16 3.24
CA ALA A 117 -21.76 5.58 3.43
C ALA A 117 -20.31 5.84 3.85
N PHE A 118 -19.63 4.84 4.41
CA PHE A 118 -18.23 4.94 4.84
C PHE A 118 -17.23 4.49 3.77
N PHE A 119 -17.69 3.97 2.64
CA PHE A 119 -16.82 3.59 1.54
C PHE A 119 -16.64 4.76 0.57
N ASP A 120 -15.47 4.86 -0.03
CA ASP A 120 -15.27 5.77 -1.14
C ASP A 120 -16.18 5.38 -2.32
N ASP A 121 -16.69 6.37 -3.05
CA ASP A 121 -17.58 6.18 -4.21
C ASP A 121 -16.83 5.57 -5.42
N THR A 122 -15.96 4.61 -5.13
CA THR A 122 -15.14 3.92 -6.12
C THR A 122 -16.02 3.09 -7.04
N SER A 123 -16.06 3.46 -8.29
CA SER A 123 -16.92 2.80 -9.29
C SER A 123 -16.14 2.24 -10.48
N THR A 124 -14.85 2.55 -10.60
CA THR A 124 -14.07 2.24 -11.81
C THR A 124 -12.76 1.52 -11.51
N MET A 125 -12.35 0.75 -12.50
CA MET A 125 -10.99 0.20 -12.54
C MET A 125 -9.97 1.31 -12.84
N MET A 126 -8.77 1.19 -12.27
CA MET A 126 -7.64 2.08 -12.51
C MET A 126 -7.30 2.15 -13.99
N ARG A 127 -6.93 3.36 -14.44
CA ARG A 127 -6.42 3.59 -15.79
C ARG A 127 -5.04 4.22 -15.69
N VAL A 128 -4.13 3.76 -16.56
CA VAL A 128 -2.81 4.34 -16.71
C VAL A 128 -2.64 4.72 -18.18
N GLY A 129 -2.39 5.99 -18.47
CA GLY A 129 -2.38 6.51 -19.83
C GLY A 129 -3.72 6.29 -20.57
N GLY A 130 -4.84 6.26 -19.84
CA GLY A 130 -6.19 5.99 -20.37
C GLY A 130 -6.51 4.50 -20.52
N GLN A 131 -5.55 3.59 -20.40
CA GLN A 131 -5.78 2.15 -20.51
C GLN A 131 -6.14 1.55 -19.15
N PRO A 132 -7.22 0.76 -19.05
CA PRO A 132 -7.60 0.10 -17.81
C PRO A 132 -6.55 -0.94 -17.38
N ARG A 133 -6.43 -1.15 -16.06
CA ARG A 133 -5.51 -2.12 -15.46
C ARG A 133 -6.28 -3.10 -14.58
N ASN A 134 -5.94 -4.38 -14.64
CA ASN A 134 -6.48 -5.40 -13.75
C ASN A 134 -5.58 -5.71 -12.54
N SER A 135 -4.40 -5.08 -12.48
CA SER A 135 -3.48 -5.10 -11.34
C SER A 135 -2.55 -3.89 -11.39
N PHE A 136 -1.99 -3.50 -10.24
CA PHE A 136 -0.93 -2.47 -10.20
C PHE A 136 0.42 -3.05 -10.59
N ILE A 137 0.68 -4.33 -10.22
CA ILE A 137 1.96 -4.97 -10.49
C ILE A 137 2.13 -5.19 -11.99
N THR A 138 3.20 -4.61 -12.53
CA THR A 138 3.59 -4.73 -13.94
C THR A 138 4.77 -5.67 -14.14
N PHE A 139 5.59 -5.87 -13.11
CA PHE A 139 6.65 -6.85 -13.09
C PHE A 139 6.74 -7.54 -11.70
N PRO A 140 6.91 -8.86 -11.68
CA PRO A 140 7.00 -9.79 -12.83
C PRO A 140 5.72 -9.82 -13.68
N ALA A 141 5.83 -10.35 -14.91
CA ALA A 141 4.76 -10.29 -15.92
C ALA A 141 3.43 -10.92 -15.47
N ASN A 142 3.48 -11.93 -14.59
CA ASN A 142 2.30 -12.55 -14.00
C ASN A 142 1.51 -11.62 -13.04
N GLY A 143 2.06 -10.43 -12.74
CA GLY A 143 1.41 -9.44 -11.88
C GLY A 143 1.25 -9.85 -10.42
N ARG A 144 2.14 -10.71 -9.91
CA ARG A 144 2.10 -11.21 -8.53
C ARG A 144 3.39 -10.91 -7.80
N ILE A 145 3.29 -10.67 -6.50
CA ILE A 145 4.46 -10.50 -5.64
C ILE A 145 5.18 -11.86 -5.55
N PRO A 146 6.48 -11.94 -5.88
CA PRO A 146 7.25 -13.18 -5.82
C PRO A 146 7.66 -13.49 -4.37
N ARG A 147 6.68 -13.77 -3.50
CA ARG A 147 6.89 -14.01 -2.07
C ARG A 147 7.73 -15.25 -1.83
N ARG A 148 8.54 -15.21 -0.80
CA ARG A 148 9.17 -16.40 -0.26
C ARG A 148 8.10 -17.30 0.38
N PRO A 149 8.23 -18.63 0.34
CA PRO A 149 7.23 -19.55 0.88
C PRO A 149 6.91 -19.33 2.36
N ASP A 150 7.92 -18.95 3.16
CA ASP A 150 7.81 -18.66 4.60
C ASP A 150 7.15 -17.29 4.90
N LYS A 151 6.93 -16.47 3.88
CA LYS A 151 6.29 -15.15 3.94
C LYS A 151 4.91 -15.11 3.25
N MET A 152 4.32 -16.26 3.03
CA MET A 152 2.94 -16.31 2.57
C MET A 152 2.00 -15.83 3.68
N PRO A 153 0.96 -15.03 3.33
CA PRO A 153 -0.06 -14.67 4.30
C PRO A 153 -0.68 -15.96 4.88
N SER A 154 -0.50 -16.19 6.15
CA SER A 154 -1.34 -17.15 6.86
C SER A 154 -2.74 -16.57 6.83
N GLY A 155 -3.75 -17.29 6.35
CA GLY A 155 -5.12 -16.83 6.11
C GLY A 155 -5.86 -16.32 7.36
N GLY A 156 -5.16 -15.65 8.27
CA GLY A 156 -5.68 -14.94 9.42
C GLY A 156 -6.28 -13.61 8.97
N GLY A 157 -7.59 -13.54 8.99
CA GLY A 157 -8.31 -12.28 8.82
C GLY A 157 -7.92 -11.25 9.87
N LEU A 158 -8.33 -10.02 9.64
CA LEU A 158 -8.20 -8.90 10.54
C LEU A 158 -8.54 -9.32 11.99
N GLY A 159 -7.57 -9.18 12.89
CA GLY A 159 -7.83 -9.14 14.31
C GLY A 159 -8.14 -10.44 15.05
N VAL A 160 -7.93 -11.62 14.47
CA VAL A 160 -8.04 -12.90 15.22
C VAL A 160 -6.71 -13.21 15.92
N GLY A 161 -6.24 -12.27 16.71
CA GLY A 161 -5.12 -12.48 17.60
C GLY A 161 -5.60 -12.75 19.04
N ASN A 162 -4.66 -13.05 19.91
CA ASN A 162 -4.90 -13.10 21.33
C ASN A 162 -5.59 -11.81 21.82
N THR A 163 -6.66 -11.96 22.59
CA THR A 163 -7.49 -10.87 23.10
C THR A 163 -7.11 -10.42 24.51
N GLU A 164 -6.12 -11.07 25.11
CA GLU A 164 -5.76 -10.87 26.54
C GLU A 164 -5.14 -9.49 26.80
N ASN A 165 -4.30 -9.01 25.87
CA ASN A 165 -3.62 -7.74 26.06
C ASN A 165 -3.72 -6.87 24.80
N PRO A 166 -3.71 -5.53 24.94
CA PRO A 166 -3.76 -4.63 23.77
C PRO A 166 -2.56 -4.82 22.84
N GLU A 167 -1.38 -5.19 23.36
CA GLU A 167 -0.16 -5.42 22.56
C GLU A 167 -0.31 -6.62 21.62
N ASN A 168 -1.22 -7.52 21.90
CA ASN A 168 -1.50 -8.69 21.08
C ASN A 168 -2.48 -8.39 19.93
N ARG A 169 -3.04 -7.17 19.89
CA ARG A 169 -3.94 -6.71 18.84
C ARG A 169 -3.15 -6.07 17.70
N GLY A 170 -3.70 -6.14 16.50
CA GLY A 170 -3.14 -5.48 15.31
C GLY A 170 -3.01 -3.97 15.48
N LEU A 171 -2.09 -3.35 14.77
CA LEU A 171 -1.90 -1.90 14.82
C LEU A 171 -3.18 -1.12 14.44
N PRO A 172 -3.96 -1.54 13.43
CA PRO A 172 -5.23 -0.88 13.09
C PRO A 172 -6.26 -0.96 14.23
N ASP A 173 -6.36 -2.10 14.92
CA ASP A 173 -7.28 -2.27 16.06
C ASP A 173 -6.95 -1.32 17.21
N ARG A 174 -5.69 -0.93 17.31
CA ARG A 174 -5.14 0.00 18.31
C ARG A 174 -5.12 1.44 17.84
N CYS A 175 -5.61 1.73 16.66
CA CYS A 175 -5.56 3.05 16.02
C CYS A 175 -4.15 3.63 15.88
N LEU A 176 -3.14 2.79 15.68
CA LEU A 176 -1.74 3.21 15.50
C LEU A 176 -1.36 3.40 14.03
N VAL A 177 -2.06 2.72 13.14
CA VAL A 177 -2.01 2.90 11.68
C VAL A 177 -3.37 2.61 11.08
N GLY A 178 -3.59 3.03 9.84
CA GLY A 178 -4.76 2.61 9.07
C GLY A 178 -4.70 1.14 8.65
N GLN A 179 -5.83 0.62 8.21
CA GLN A 179 -5.90 -0.71 7.60
C GLN A 179 -5.17 -0.69 6.26
N ASN A 180 -4.37 -1.73 6.00
CA ASN A 180 -3.62 -1.91 4.75
C ASN A 180 -2.59 -0.81 4.42
N ILE A 181 -2.08 -0.12 5.44
CA ILE A 181 -0.88 0.71 5.32
C ILE A 181 -1.08 1.94 4.44
N SER A 182 -1.43 3.00 5.05
CA SER A 182 -1.74 4.28 4.42
C SER A 182 -0.54 5.01 3.80
N THR A 183 0.57 5.16 4.53
CA THR A 183 1.83 5.78 4.02
C THR A 183 3.03 4.86 4.20
N GLY A 184 2.80 3.59 4.53
CA GLY A 184 3.85 2.61 4.80
C GLY A 184 4.72 2.30 3.58
N ALA A 185 5.05 1.02 3.41
CA ALA A 185 5.94 0.61 2.33
C ALA A 185 5.43 0.95 0.91
N LEU A 186 4.13 1.15 0.71
CA LEU A 186 3.52 1.55 -0.57
C LEU A 186 2.28 2.40 -0.29
N LEU A 187 1.92 3.28 -1.21
CA LEU A 187 0.68 4.06 -1.15
C LEU A 187 -0.46 3.22 -1.73
N ASN A 188 -0.96 2.26 -0.95
CA ASN A 188 -1.97 1.30 -1.40
C ASN A 188 -3.38 1.88 -1.31
N PRO A 189 -4.20 1.73 -2.37
CA PRO A 189 -5.63 1.97 -2.25
C PRO A 189 -6.28 1.02 -1.24
N THR A 190 -7.21 1.56 -0.49
CA THR A 190 -8.07 0.82 0.45
C THR A 190 -9.54 0.96 0.04
N ILE A 191 -10.46 0.49 0.87
CA ILE A 191 -11.89 0.62 0.60
C ILE A 191 -12.47 1.97 1.02
N TYR A 192 -11.70 2.80 1.74
CA TYR A 192 -12.07 4.14 2.22
C TYR A 192 -10.83 4.96 2.57
N ASN A 193 -10.98 6.28 2.69
CA ASN A 193 -9.92 7.23 3.06
C ASN A 193 -8.70 7.20 2.11
N ASN A 194 -8.98 7.18 0.82
CA ASN A 194 -7.95 7.13 -0.24
C ASN A 194 -7.46 8.52 -0.66
N THR A 195 -7.65 9.53 0.17
CA THR A 195 -7.26 10.91 -0.10
C THR A 195 -5.85 11.20 0.42
N TYR A 196 -5.03 11.78 -0.44
CA TYR A 196 -3.64 12.16 -0.16
C TYR A 196 -3.44 13.65 -0.42
N VAL A 197 -2.79 14.35 0.49
CA VAL A 197 -2.35 15.73 0.28
C VAL A 197 -0.84 15.74 0.08
N PHE A 198 -0.41 16.22 -1.07
CA PHE A 198 1.02 16.46 -1.35
C PHE A 198 1.31 17.93 -1.12
N GLN A 199 2.24 18.20 -0.23
CA GLN A 199 2.73 19.54 0.08
C GLN A 199 4.22 19.61 -0.20
N GLN A 200 4.67 20.72 -0.78
CA GLN A 200 6.06 20.89 -1.18
C GLN A 200 6.61 22.20 -0.61
N ASN A 201 7.83 22.11 -0.13
CA ASN A 201 8.68 23.28 0.06
C ASN A 201 10.01 23.07 -0.68
N LYS A 202 10.97 23.96 -0.47
CA LYS A 202 12.26 23.90 -1.15
C LYS A 202 13.01 22.59 -0.91
N ASP A 203 12.95 22.05 0.31
CA ASP A 203 13.81 20.98 0.77
C ASP A 203 13.03 19.71 1.17
N THR A 204 11.69 19.72 1.06
CA THR A 204 10.85 18.64 1.57
C THR A 204 9.57 18.45 0.73
N VAL A 205 9.15 17.22 0.56
CA VAL A 205 7.81 16.87 0.14
C VAL A 205 7.14 16.09 1.27
N ALA A 206 5.98 16.56 1.73
CA ALA A 206 5.13 15.86 2.67
C ALA A 206 4.00 15.16 1.91
N ILE A 207 3.83 13.86 2.17
CA ILE A 207 2.73 13.04 1.68
C ILE A 207 1.86 12.72 2.89
N VAL A 208 0.73 13.42 3.00
CA VAL A 208 -0.23 13.25 4.10
C VAL A 208 -1.41 12.45 3.59
N VAL A 209 -1.73 11.36 4.26
CA VAL A 209 -2.88 10.53 3.90
C VAL A 209 -4.02 10.75 4.88
N GLU A 210 -5.23 10.66 4.40
CA GLU A 210 -6.45 10.77 5.21
C GLU A 210 -6.54 9.64 6.26
N MET A 211 -6.18 8.42 5.86
CA MET A 211 -6.16 7.27 6.74
C MET A 211 -5.19 7.49 7.91
N SER A 212 -5.70 7.52 9.13
CA SER A 212 -4.96 7.70 10.39
C SER A 212 -4.12 8.99 10.47
N HIS A 213 -4.33 9.99 9.62
CA HIS A 213 -3.53 11.25 9.52
C HIS A 213 -2.03 10.98 9.32
N ASP A 214 -1.69 9.85 8.74
CA ASP A 214 -0.30 9.47 8.57
C ASP A 214 0.40 10.45 7.61
N ALA A 215 1.65 10.79 7.93
CA ALA A 215 2.45 11.69 7.13
C ALA A 215 3.83 11.12 6.88
N ARG A 216 4.22 11.04 5.62
CA ARG A 216 5.57 10.68 5.22
C ARG A 216 6.31 11.92 4.72
N ILE A 217 7.47 12.16 5.31
CA ILE A 217 8.32 13.30 4.97
C ILE A 217 9.47 12.83 4.11
N VAL A 218 9.53 13.32 2.88
CA VAL A 218 10.63 13.07 1.93
C VAL A 218 11.59 14.23 2.00
N ARG A 219 12.83 13.99 2.42
CA ARG A 219 13.90 14.98 2.47
C ARG A 219 14.54 15.10 1.09
N LEU A 220 14.46 16.27 0.45
CA LEU A 220 15.00 16.46 -0.89
C LEU A 220 16.53 16.68 -0.86
N ASN A 221 17.22 16.04 -1.80
CA ASN A 221 18.67 16.11 -1.97
C ASN A 221 19.46 15.79 -0.70
N ALA A 222 18.92 14.91 0.14
CA ALA A 222 19.54 14.44 1.37
C ALA A 222 20.03 12.99 1.18
N GLU A 223 20.85 12.54 2.10
CA GLU A 223 21.26 11.15 2.22
C GLU A 223 20.50 10.45 3.35
N HIS A 224 20.45 9.13 3.31
CA HIS A 224 19.94 8.33 4.42
C HIS A 224 20.87 8.48 5.63
N ASP A 225 20.28 8.64 6.82
CA ASP A 225 21.03 8.80 8.05
C ASP A 225 21.13 7.52 8.89
N GLY A 226 20.55 6.42 8.39
CA GLY A 226 20.59 5.12 9.05
C GLY A 226 19.67 4.99 10.26
N ILE A 227 18.83 5.97 10.53
CA ILE A 227 17.88 5.96 11.65
C ILE A 227 16.54 5.39 11.18
N PRO A 228 16.10 4.22 11.68
CA PRO A 228 14.78 3.69 11.34
C PRO A 228 13.67 4.65 11.79
N ARG A 229 12.71 4.88 10.88
CA ARG A 229 11.53 5.71 11.14
C ARG A 229 10.25 4.91 10.98
N TRP A 230 9.17 5.42 11.56
CA TRP A 230 7.88 4.73 11.53
C TRP A 230 7.46 4.34 10.11
N PHE A 231 7.53 5.27 9.14
CA PHE A 231 7.24 5.03 7.72
C PHE A 231 8.50 4.95 6.83
N GLY A 232 9.63 4.58 7.40
CA GLY A 232 10.91 4.54 6.73
C GLY A 232 11.60 5.91 6.67
N ASP A 233 12.88 5.88 6.34
CA ASP A 233 13.68 7.05 6.03
C ASP A 233 13.59 7.33 4.53
N SER A 234 12.82 8.36 4.15
CA SER A 234 12.60 8.73 2.76
C SER A 234 13.47 9.92 2.38
N VAL A 235 14.29 9.73 1.35
CA VAL A 235 15.03 10.79 0.67
C VAL A 235 14.56 10.91 -0.77
N GLY A 236 14.70 12.08 -1.38
CA GLY A 236 14.22 12.27 -2.74
C GLY A 236 15.01 13.28 -3.54
N HIS A 237 14.87 13.21 -4.84
CA HIS A 237 15.43 14.17 -5.78
C HIS A 237 14.56 14.27 -7.03
N TRP A 238 14.79 15.32 -7.81
CA TRP A 238 14.07 15.53 -9.08
C TRP A 238 14.88 15.00 -10.26
N GLU A 239 14.27 14.14 -11.05
CA GLU A 239 14.75 13.72 -12.37
C GLU A 239 13.83 14.34 -13.45
N GLY A 240 14.21 15.51 -13.98
CA GLY A 240 13.34 16.27 -14.86
C GLY A 240 12.04 16.69 -14.17
N ASP A 241 10.91 16.16 -14.62
CA ASP A 241 9.58 16.41 -14.04
C ASP A 241 9.10 15.31 -13.10
N THR A 242 9.97 14.38 -12.75
CA THR A 242 9.65 13.24 -11.88
C THR A 242 10.33 13.39 -10.52
N LEU A 243 9.57 13.31 -9.45
CA LEU A 243 10.10 13.12 -8.10
C LEU A 243 10.45 11.64 -7.92
N VAL A 244 11.71 11.37 -7.64
CA VAL A 244 12.19 10.03 -7.24
C VAL A 244 12.35 10.01 -5.74
N VAL A 245 11.75 9.03 -5.09
CA VAL A 245 11.82 8.83 -3.65
C VAL A 245 12.43 7.47 -3.37
N ASP A 246 13.46 7.46 -2.57
CA ASP A 246 14.14 6.28 -2.07
C ASP A 246 13.84 6.12 -0.58
N THR A 247 13.37 4.95 -0.15
CA THR A 247 12.97 4.72 1.23
C THR A 247 13.51 3.40 1.75
N VAL A 248 14.21 3.49 2.89
CA VAL A 248 14.75 2.36 3.65
C VAL A 248 14.44 2.53 5.14
N GLY A 249 14.88 1.63 5.99
CA GLY A 249 14.85 1.80 7.45
C GLY A 249 13.43 1.94 8.01
N PHE A 250 12.49 1.14 7.54
CA PHE A 250 11.15 1.06 8.11
C PHE A 250 11.18 0.50 9.53
N HIS A 251 10.35 1.05 10.41
CA HIS A 251 10.21 0.51 11.77
C HIS A 251 9.74 -0.96 11.71
N PRO A 252 10.33 -1.88 12.50
CA PRO A 252 10.01 -3.31 12.43
C PRO A 252 8.53 -3.63 12.54
N THR A 253 7.78 -2.87 13.33
CA THR A 253 6.33 -3.03 13.51
C THR A 253 5.52 -2.74 12.24
N GLN A 254 6.07 -1.92 11.33
CA GLN A 254 5.43 -1.54 10.05
C GLN A 254 5.73 -2.52 8.92
N LEU A 255 6.65 -3.44 9.12
CA LEU A 255 7.11 -4.31 8.04
C LEU A 255 6.04 -5.33 7.58
N GLY A 256 5.15 -5.75 8.47
CA GLY A 256 4.15 -6.77 8.14
C GLY A 256 4.81 -8.05 7.60
N LEU A 257 4.58 -8.37 6.31
CA LEU A 257 5.20 -9.49 5.61
C LEU A 257 6.59 -9.17 5.04
N ASN A 258 7.01 -7.91 5.07
CA ASN A 258 8.32 -7.49 4.59
C ASN A 258 9.41 -7.78 5.61
N SER A 259 10.67 -7.61 5.20
CA SER A 259 11.83 -7.77 6.06
C SER A 259 12.49 -6.43 6.39
N PRO A 260 13.42 -6.38 7.36
CA PRO A 260 14.23 -5.18 7.61
C PRO A 260 15.10 -4.73 6.42
N GLN A 261 15.22 -5.58 5.39
CA GLN A 261 15.97 -5.31 4.16
C GLN A 261 15.11 -4.63 3.09
N LEU A 262 13.86 -4.27 3.43
CA LEU A 262 12.96 -3.59 2.52
C LEU A 262 13.57 -2.29 2.01
N HIS A 263 13.68 -2.19 0.69
CA HIS A 263 14.07 -1.00 -0.06
C HIS A 263 12.97 -0.69 -1.08
N LEU A 264 12.47 0.51 -1.03
CA LEU A 264 11.39 0.99 -1.87
C LEU A 264 11.86 2.20 -2.68
N VAL A 265 11.75 2.13 -3.99
CA VAL A 265 11.95 3.27 -4.88
C VAL A 265 10.62 3.64 -5.53
N GLU A 266 10.22 4.90 -5.38
CA GLU A 266 8.96 5.42 -5.90
C GLU A 266 9.21 6.59 -6.84
N ARG A 267 8.33 6.76 -7.81
CA ARG A 267 8.42 7.81 -8.82
C ARG A 267 7.06 8.46 -8.99
N PHE A 268 7.01 9.77 -8.86
CA PHE A 268 5.80 10.58 -9.01
C PHE A 268 5.97 11.55 -10.16
N SER A 269 5.12 11.43 -11.16
CA SER A 269 5.16 12.29 -12.35
C SER A 269 3.77 12.86 -12.60
N ARG A 270 3.65 14.19 -12.62
CA ARG A 270 2.38 14.81 -12.99
C ARG A 270 2.17 14.67 -14.51
N VAL A 271 1.21 13.85 -14.93
CA VAL A 271 0.98 13.48 -16.33
C VAL A 271 -0.23 14.19 -16.94
N GLY A 272 -0.87 15.05 -16.16
CA GLY A 272 -2.01 15.85 -16.60
C GLY A 272 -2.45 16.83 -15.51
N PRO A 273 -3.38 17.74 -15.81
CA PRO A 273 -3.86 18.70 -14.81
C PRO A 273 -4.48 18.02 -13.56
N THR A 274 -5.07 16.85 -13.78
CA THR A 274 -5.82 16.08 -12.76
C THR A 274 -5.21 14.72 -12.47
N ARG A 275 -3.97 14.43 -12.93
CA ARG A 275 -3.40 13.09 -12.81
C ARG A 275 -1.92 13.12 -12.42
N VAL A 276 -1.54 12.24 -11.50
CA VAL A 276 -0.15 11.95 -11.13
C VAL A 276 0.09 10.46 -11.33
N LEU A 277 1.02 10.12 -12.21
CA LEU A 277 1.50 8.74 -12.36
C LEU A 277 2.40 8.41 -11.17
N TYR A 278 2.10 7.32 -10.49
CA TYR A 278 2.90 6.73 -9.45
C TYR A 278 3.44 5.38 -9.91
N GLN A 279 4.75 5.24 -9.84
CA GLN A 279 5.44 4.00 -10.15
C GLN A 279 6.28 3.59 -8.95
N PHE A 280 6.40 2.29 -8.70
CA PHE A 280 7.14 1.78 -7.56
C PHE A 280 7.93 0.53 -7.90
N LYS A 281 9.07 0.36 -7.22
CA LYS A 281 9.90 -0.84 -7.23
C LYS A 281 10.21 -1.23 -5.80
N VAL A 282 10.01 -2.49 -5.49
CA VAL A 282 10.27 -3.09 -4.18
C VAL A 282 11.40 -4.10 -4.32
N GLU A 283 12.41 -3.95 -3.49
CA GLU A 283 13.51 -4.90 -3.30
C GLU A 283 13.52 -5.32 -1.84
N ASP A 284 13.19 -6.58 -1.58
CA ASP A 284 13.16 -7.14 -0.23
C ASP A 284 13.61 -8.60 -0.25
N PRO A 285 14.91 -8.87 -0.26
CA PRO A 285 15.42 -10.22 -0.35
C PRO A 285 15.04 -11.12 0.82
N GLY A 286 14.66 -10.55 1.95
CA GLY A 286 14.15 -11.30 3.10
C GLY A 286 12.68 -11.73 2.98
N ALA A 287 11.91 -11.12 2.09
CA ALA A 287 10.48 -11.41 1.91
C ALA A 287 10.12 -11.90 0.50
N SER A 288 10.89 -11.50 -0.51
CA SER A 288 10.64 -11.82 -1.92
C SER A 288 11.84 -12.52 -2.55
N THR A 289 11.57 -13.39 -3.51
CA THR A 289 12.59 -14.13 -4.26
C THR A 289 13.20 -13.32 -5.40
N ALA A 290 12.56 -12.21 -5.79
CA ALA A 290 13.01 -11.28 -6.81
C ALA A 290 12.40 -9.89 -6.56
N PRO A 291 12.99 -8.80 -7.10
CA PRO A 291 12.36 -7.49 -7.13
C PRO A 291 11.02 -7.53 -7.86
N TRP A 292 10.10 -6.67 -7.43
CA TRP A 292 8.80 -6.51 -8.07
C TRP A 292 8.36 -5.04 -8.05
N GLY A 293 7.36 -4.71 -8.83
CA GLY A 293 6.88 -3.34 -8.86
C GLY A 293 5.71 -3.15 -9.81
N GLY A 294 5.28 -1.91 -9.90
CA GLY A 294 4.08 -1.60 -10.65
C GLY A 294 3.83 -0.11 -10.78
N GLU A 295 2.62 0.21 -11.22
CA GLU A 295 2.19 1.58 -11.46
C GLU A 295 0.68 1.74 -11.35
N TYR A 296 0.27 2.97 -11.00
CA TYR A 296 -1.10 3.44 -11.13
C TYR A 296 -1.14 4.98 -11.18
N GLU A 297 -2.29 5.55 -11.51
CA GLU A 297 -2.46 7.00 -11.50
C GLU A 297 -3.30 7.44 -10.30
N PHE A 298 -2.82 8.45 -9.58
CA PHE A 298 -3.68 9.29 -8.74
C PHE A 298 -4.49 10.23 -9.63
N HIS A 299 -5.69 10.54 -9.19
CA HIS A 299 -6.53 11.58 -9.77
C HIS A 299 -6.85 12.65 -8.71
N THR A 300 -7.26 13.84 -9.14
CA THR A 300 -7.68 14.88 -8.21
C THR A 300 -8.83 14.36 -7.35
N ALA A 301 -8.69 14.48 -6.03
CA ALA A 301 -9.71 14.07 -5.09
C ALA A 301 -10.99 14.89 -5.24
N LYS A 302 -12.14 14.26 -5.00
CA LYS A 302 -13.45 14.90 -4.99
C LYS A 302 -13.79 15.25 -3.54
N GLY A 303 -13.68 16.49 -3.19
CA GLY A 303 -14.06 16.96 -1.85
C GLY A 303 -12.86 17.23 -0.93
N LEU A 304 -13.14 17.32 0.34
CA LEU A 304 -12.17 17.64 1.39
C LEU A 304 -11.58 16.37 1.98
N GLN A 305 -10.38 16.49 2.53
CA GLN A 305 -9.83 15.49 3.41
C GLN A 305 -10.48 15.66 4.80
N TYR A 306 -11.00 14.57 5.35
CA TYR A 306 -11.63 14.56 6.65
C TYR A 306 -10.72 13.99 7.72
N GLU A 307 -11.04 14.28 8.97
CA GLU A 307 -10.39 13.65 10.11
C GLU A 307 -10.73 12.15 10.18
N TYR A 308 -9.73 11.31 10.39
CA TYR A 308 -9.91 9.89 10.68
C TYR A 308 -9.93 9.70 12.20
N ALA A 309 -11.10 9.83 12.81
CA ALA A 309 -11.29 9.80 14.26
C ALA A 309 -11.35 8.35 14.80
N CYS A 310 -10.27 7.60 14.65
CA CYS A 310 -10.23 6.18 15.02
C CYS A 310 -10.40 5.96 16.52
N HIS A 311 -9.71 6.75 17.36
CA HIS A 311 -9.74 6.57 18.82
C HIS A 311 -11.13 6.83 19.41
N GLU A 312 -11.81 7.84 18.94
CA GLU A 312 -13.15 8.24 19.41
C GLU A 312 -14.19 7.16 19.10
N GLY A 313 -14.05 6.47 17.97
CA GLY A 313 -14.92 5.37 17.55
C GLY A 313 -14.52 4.00 18.05
N ASN A 314 -13.36 3.84 18.73
CA ASN A 314 -12.81 2.54 19.09
C ASN A 314 -13.42 1.95 20.36
N HIS A 315 -14.72 1.71 20.35
CA HIS A 315 -15.41 1.02 21.44
C HIS A 315 -15.09 -0.49 21.52
N ALA A 316 -14.65 -1.08 20.40
CA ALA A 316 -14.34 -2.50 20.31
C ALA A 316 -13.21 -2.93 21.24
N MET A 317 -12.14 -2.14 21.35
CA MET A 317 -11.00 -2.46 22.23
C MET A 317 -11.42 -2.65 23.69
N ARG A 318 -12.29 -1.79 24.22
CA ARG A 318 -12.82 -1.93 25.58
C ARG A 318 -13.61 -3.23 25.76
N GLY A 319 -14.43 -3.59 24.76
CA GLY A 319 -15.23 -4.81 24.78
C GLY A 319 -14.36 -6.06 24.70
N ILE A 320 -13.36 -6.08 23.82
CA ILE A 320 -12.43 -7.21 23.63
C ILE A 320 -11.64 -7.48 24.91
N LEU A 321 -11.00 -6.46 25.47
CA LEU A 321 -10.19 -6.59 26.68
C LEU A 321 -11.05 -6.91 27.92
N GLY A 322 -12.25 -6.33 28.01
CA GLY A 322 -13.20 -6.63 29.08
C GLY A 322 -13.72 -8.06 29.02
N GLY A 323 -13.98 -8.58 27.82
CA GLY A 323 -14.33 -9.98 27.60
C GLY A 323 -13.23 -10.94 28.06
N ALA A 324 -11.99 -10.67 27.69
CA ALA A 324 -10.84 -11.47 28.11
C ALA A 324 -10.69 -11.53 29.65
N ARG A 325 -10.85 -10.39 30.34
CA ARG A 325 -10.83 -10.38 31.81
C ARG A 325 -11.94 -11.24 32.41
N GLN A 326 -13.14 -11.23 31.87
CA GLN A 326 -14.24 -12.07 32.33
C GLN A 326 -13.95 -13.57 32.10
N GLU A 327 -13.32 -13.93 31.03
CA GLU A 327 -12.93 -15.31 30.73
C GLU A 327 -11.87 -15.80 31.72
N GLU A 328 -10.86 -15.00 32.04
CA GLU A 328 -9.85 -15.28 33.06
C GLU A 328 -10.46 -15.50 34.45
N GLU A 329 -11.39 -14.62 34.84
CA GLU A 329 -12.09 -14.79 36.13
C GLU A 329 -12.91 -16.08 36.19
N ARG A 330 -13.59 -16.44 35.08
CA ARG A 330 -14.35 -17.71 35.01
C ARG A 330 -13.45 -18.91 35.12
N ALA A 331 -12.31 -18.90 34.38
CA ALA A 331 -11.31 -19.97 34.46
C ALA A 331 -10.73 -20.12 35.86
N GLY A 332 -10.37 -19.02 36.51
CA GLY A 332 -9.89 -19.01 37.89
C GLY A 332 -10.89 -19.60 38.91
N LYS A 333 -12.18 -19.26 38.77
CA LYS A 333 -13.26 -19.82 39.59
C LYS A 333 -13.48 -21.31 39.35
N GLN A 334 -13.32 -21.81 38.13
CA GLN A 334 -13.43 -23.23 37.81
C GLN A 334 -12.27 -24.03 38.38
N THR A 335 -11.04 -23.52 38.28
CA THR A 335 -9.84 -24.15 38.84
C THR A 335 -9.93 -24.23 40.36
N ALA A 336 -10.42 -23.18 41.02
CA ALA A 336 -10.61 -23.18 42.47
C ALA A 336 -11.69 -24.19 42.96
N LYS A 337 -12.74 -24.45 42.15
CA LYS A 337 -13.76 -25.47 42.44
C LYS A 337 -13.29 -26.89 42.19
N ALA A 338 -12.37 -27.11 41.24
CA ALA A 338 -11.84 -28.44 40.95
C ALA A 338 -10.76 -28.90 41.97
N GLY A 339 -10.21 -27.97 42.75
CA GLY A 339 -9.22 -28.23 43.78
C GLY A 339 -9.79 -28.41 45.19
N GLN A 340 -11.11 -28.36 45.35
CA GLN A 340 -11.85 -28.69 46.59
C GLN A 340 -12.49 -30.07 46.45
#